data_095af6f6e483df811a575df1c0346643
#
_entry.id   095af6f6e483df811a575df1c0346643
#
_cell.length_a   1.000
_cell.length_b   1.000
_cell.length_c   1.000
_cell.angle_alpha   90.00
_cell.angle_beta   90.00
_cell.angle_gamma   90.00
#
_symmetry.space_group_name_H-M   'P 1'
#
loop_
_entity.id
_entity.type
_entity.pdbx_description
1 polymer ?
#
loop_
_entity_poly.entity_id
_entity_poly.type
_entity_poly.pdbx_seq_one_letter_code
_entity_poly.pdbx_strand_id
1 'polypeptide(L)'
;MKQSITTVRAVCPHDCPDTCGLVVTVENGRAVKLRGDSDHPFTRGFLCQKVSHYLDRVYHRDRLLYPMKRVGRKGDGKFERISWDEAIRIIVDQIGRAHV
;
A
#
# COMPACT_ATOMS: atom_id res chain seq x y z
N MET A 1 10.94 28.38 4.88
CA MET A 1 9.77 27.63 4.34
C MET A 1 8.84 27.27 5.49
N LYS A 2 7.57 27.54 5.36
CA LYS A 2 6.59 27.13 6.37
C LYS A 2 6.44 25.60 6.32
N GLN A 3 6.62 24.94 7.45
CA GLN A 3 6.29 23.53 7.61
C GLN A 3 4.78 23.34 7.44
N SER A 4 4.39 22.50 6.50
CA SER A 4 2.99 22.15 6.27
C SER A 4 2.68 20.85 7.02
N ILE A 5 1.84 20.93 8.04
CA ILE A 5 1.35 19.77 8.80
C ILE A 5 -0.17 19.72 8.67
N THR A 6 -0.67 18.60 8.18
CA THR A 6 -2.10 18.34 8.03
C THR A 6 -2.47 16.97 8.58
N THR A 7 -3.74 16.78 8.91
CA THR A 7 -4.28 15.46 9.24
C THR A 7 -5.31 15.07 8.20
N VAL A 8 -5.30 13.80 7.80
CA VAL A 8 -6.20 13.24 6.79
C VAL A 8 -6.89 12.01 7.37
N ARG A 9 -8.20 11.92 7.21
CA ARG A 9 -8.95 10.72 7.53
C ARG A 9 -8.83 9.70 6.40
N ALA A 10 -8.66 8.43 6.78
CA ALA A 10 -8.58 7.32 5.86
C ALA A 10 -9.27 6.10 6.47
N VAL A 11 -9.33 5.02 5.71
CA VAL A 11 -9.92 3.75 6.16
C VAL A 11 -8.90 2.64 6.05
N CYS A 12 -9.00 1.65 6.93
CA CYS A 12 -8.16 0.46 6.86
C CYS A 12 -8.49 -0.33 5.57
N PRO A 13 -7.49 -0.69 4.75
CA PRO A 13 -7.72 -1.39 3.49
C PRO A 13 -7.83 -2.91 3.62
N HIS A 14 -7.72 -3.45 4.83
CA HIS A 14 -7.81 -4.89 5.02
C HIS A 14 -9.23 -5.43 4.89
N ASP A 15 -9.33 -6.64 4.41
CA ASP A 15 -10.56 -7.43 4.41
C ASP A 15 -10.83 -7.93 5.85
N CYS A 16 -11.44 -7.06 6.63
CA CYS A 16 -11.70 -7.26 8.05
C CYS A 16 -13.04 -6.61 8.42
N PRO A 17 -13.91 -7.28 9.20
CA PRO A 17 -15.22 -6.75 9.56
C PRO A 17 -15.17 -5.51 10.46
N ASP A 18 -14.04 -5.21 11.09
CA ASP A 18 -13.93 -4.06 11.99
C ASP A 18 -13.95 -2.70 11.26
N THR A 19 -13.54 -2.68 9.99
CA THR A 19 -13.59 -1.48 9.14
C THR A 19 -13.04 -0.21 9.81
N CYS A 20 -11.87 -0.32 10.45
CA CYS A 20 -11.29 0.75 11.27
C CYS A 20 -11.09 2.05 10.48
N GLY A 21 -11.46 3.16 11.12
CA GLY A 21 -11.10 4.51 10.66
C GLY A 21 -9.67 4.85 11.08
N LEU A 22 -8.97 5.58 10.22
CA LEU A 22 -7.60 6.00 10.43
C LEU A 22 -7.49 7.53 10.40
N VAL A 23 -6.54 8.06 11.16
CA VAL A 23 -6.09 9.45 11.04
C VAL A 23 -4.61 9.47 10.77
N VAL A 24 -4.23 10.06 9.65
CA VAL A 24 -2.85 10.16 9.18
C VAL A 24 -2.37 11.59 9.33
N THR A 25 -1.24 11.79 10.01
CA THR A 25 -0.56 13.07 10.04
C THR A 25 0.43 13.15 8.89
N VAL A 26 0.31 14.21 8.10
CA VAL A 26 1.16 14.45 6.92
C VAL A 26 2.00 15.70 7.15
N GLU A 27 3.30 15.58 7.05
CA GLU A 27 4.26 16.70 7.10
C GLU A 27 4.95 16.84 5.75
N ASN A 28 4.83 18.01 5.12
CA ASN A 28 5.48 18.29 3.84
C ASN A 28 5.23 17.19 2.78
N GLY A 29 4.00 16.67 2.69
CA GLY A 29 3.62 15.64 1.75
C GLY A 29 3.99 14.20 2.14
N ARG A 30 4.59 14.01 3.31
CA ARG A 30 4.97 12.70 3.82
C ARG A 30 4.13 12.32 5.04
N ALA A 31 3.55 11.13 5.03
CA ALA A 31 2.85 10.60 6.20
C ALA A 31 3.87 10.24 7.29
N VAL A 32 3.73 10.85 8.46
CA VAL A 32 4.69 10.68 9.57
C VAL A 32 4.09 9.98 10.78
N LYS A 33 2.77 9.98 10.89
CA LYS A 33 2.07 9.33 12.00
C LYS A 33 0.75 8.74 11.53
N LEU A 34 0.45 7.55 12.02
CA LEU A 34 -0.81 6.85 11.79
C LEU A 34 -1.41 6.45 13.13
N ARG A 35 -2.69 6.75 13.33
CA ARG A 35 -3.44 6.34 14.51
C ARG A 35 -4.87 5.95 14.12
N GLY A 36 -5.55 5.24 15.01
CA GLY A 36 -6.98 4.98 14.86
C GLY A 36 -7.79 6.26 15.05
N ASP A 37 -8.90 6.35 14.35
CA ASP A 37 -9.84 7.47 14.49
C ASP A 37 -10.73 7.24 15.72
N SER A 38 -10.56 8.09 16.75
CA SER A 38 -11.33 8.01 17.98
C SER A 38 -12.82 8.31 17.78
N ASP A 39 -13.19 8.96 16.68
CA ASP A 39 -14.57 9.27 16.33
C ASP A 39 -15.25 8.10 15.58
N HIS A 40 -14.53 7.04 15.26
CA HIS A 40 -15.13 5.88 14.61
C HIS A 40 -16.12 5.19 15.56
N PRO A 41 -17.38 4.97 15.13
CA PRO A 41 -18.45 4.53 16.04
C PRO A 41 -18.25 3.14 16.62
N PHE A 42 -17.55 2.26 15.90
CA PHE A 42 -17.32 0.88 16.33
C PHE A 42 -15.95 0.69 16.99
N THR A 43 -14.87 1.05 16.32
CA THR A 43 -13.50 0.79 16.79
C THR A 43 -12.97 1.84 17.76
N ARG A 44 -13.52 3.06 17.76
CA ARG A 44 -13.25 4.14 18.72
C ARG A 44 -11.77 4.44 18.92
N GLY A 45 -11.00 4.40 17.85
CA GLY A 45 -9.56 4.66 17.88
C GLY A 45 -8.68 3.43 18.05
N PHE A 46 -9.27 2.24 18.19
CA PHE A 46 -8.50 0.99 18.18
C PHE A 46 -7.88 0.78 16.80
N LEU A 47 -6.65 0.29 16.80
CA LEU A 47 -5.92 -0.07 15.59
C LEU A 47 -5.09 -1.33 15.86
N CYS A 48 -5.25 -2.36 15.04
CA CYS A 48 -4.52 -3.60 15.22
C CYS A 48 -3.02 -3.43 14.91
N GLN A 49 -2.22 -4.33 15.42
CA GLN A 49 -0.77 -4.28 15.28
C GLN A 49 -0.31 -4.25 13.81
N LYS A 50 -1.00 -4.93 12.92
CA LYS A 50 -0.66 -4.94 11.49
C LYS A 50 -0.72 -3.54 10.88
N VAL A 51 -1.81 -2.83 11.11
CA VAL A 51 -2.06 -1.52 10.49
C VAL A 51 -1.32 -0.41 11.22
N SER A 52 -1.09 -0.51 12.52
CA SER A 52 -0.32 0.48 13.29
C SER A 52 1.10 0.67 12.75
N HIS A 53 1.66 -0.32 12.06
CA HIS A 53 2.99 -0.28 11.45
C HIS A 53 2.98 -0.03 9.92
N TYR A 54 1.87 0.40 9.35
CA TYR A 54 1.77 0.59 7.90
C TYR A 54 2.74 1.59 7.31
N LEU A 55 3.10 2.62 8.04
CA LEU A 55 4.07 3.61 7.53
C LEU A 55 5.46 3.00 7.33
N ASP A 56 5.84 2.04 8.17
CA ASP A 56 7.10 1.30 8.00
C ASP A 56 7.10 0.53 6.68
N ARG A 57 5.96 -0.03 6.30
CA ARG A 57 5.79 -0.70 5.02
C ARG A 57 5.74 0.27 3.85
N VAL A 58 5.00 1.36 3.98
CA VAL A 58 4.85 2.37 2.90
C VAL A 58 6.19 2.96 2.51
N TYR A 59 7.06 3.22 3.49
CA TYR A 59 8.36 3.84 3.26
C TYR A 59 9.54 2.89 3.40
N HIS A 60 9.27 1.59 3.38
CA HIS A 60 10.34 0.60 3.48
C HIS A 60 11.27 0.68 2.26
N ARG A 61 12.59 0.60 2.51
CA ARG A 61 13.61 0.71 1.46
C ARG A 61 13.49 -0.37 0.37
N ASP A 62 13.00 -1.55 0.74
CA ASP A 62 12.87 -2.70 -0.16
C ASP A 62 11.48 -2.77 -0.81
N ARG A 63 10.63 -1.75 -0.60
CA ARG A 63 9.32 -1.71 -1.22
C ARG A 63 9.44 -1.63 -2.74
N LEU A 64 8.69 -2.47 -3.45
CA LEU A 64 8.61 -2.41 -4.90
C LEU A 64 7.85 -1.15 -5.33
N LEU A 65 8.52 -0.27 -6.08
CA LEU A 65 7.94 1.00 -6.55
C LEU A 65 7.48 0.93 -8.01
N TYR A 66 7.88 -0.09 -8.73
CA TYR A 66 7.61 -0.26 -10.16
C TYR A 66 7.25 -1.71 -10.46
N PRO A 67 6.49 -1.95 -11.55
CA PRO A 67 6.25 -3.31 -12.02
C PRO A 67 7.57 -4.01 -12.36
N MET A 68 7.64 -5.28 -12.04
CA MET A 68 8.83 -6.08 -12.30
C MET A 68 8.44 -7.41 -12.95
N LYS A 69 9.26 -7.83 -13.91
CA LYS A 69 9.11 -9.10 -14.62
C LYS A 69 10.25 -10.04 -14.24
N ARG A 70 9.92 -11.28 -13.94
CA ARG A 70 10.94 -12.30 -13.71
C ARG A 70 11.72 -12.60 -15.00
N VAL A 71 13.04 -12.59 -14.91
CA VAL A 71 13.94 -12.87 -16.06
C VAL A 71 14.78 -14.13 -15.89
N GLY A 72 14.72 -14.77 -14.73
CA GLY A 72 15.39 -16.04 -14.46
C GLY A 72 14.41 -17.19 -14.29
N ARG A 73 14.93 -18.35 -13.89
CA ARG A 73 14.10 -19.48 -13.51
C ARG A 73 13.33 -19.15 -12.20
N LYS A 74 12.21 -19.83 -12.02
CA LYS A 74 11.43 -19.72 -10.80
C LYS A 74 12.32 -20.06 -9.59
N GLY A 75 12.38 -19.14 -8.61
CA GLY A 75 13.22 -19.28 -7.42
C GLY A 75 14.59 -18.59 -7.52
N ASP A 76 15.05 -18.17 -8.69
CA ASP A 76 16.33 -17.49 -8.84
C ASP A 76 16.31 -16.06 -8.27
N GLY A 77 15.13 -15.48 -8.02
CA GLY A 77 14.99 -14.13 -7.48
C GLY A 77 15.44 -13.02 -8.44
N LYS A 78 15.49 -13.30 -9.74
CA LYS A 78 15.95 -12.33 -10.76
C LYS A 78 14.76 -11.66 -11.42
N PHE A 79 14.72 -10.33 -11.33
CA PHE A 79 13.65 -9.51 -11.88
C PHE A 79 14.24 -8.30 -12.58
N GLU A 80 13.54 -7.80 -13.60
CA GLU A 80 13.84 -6.54 -14.25
C GLU A 80 12.63 -5.61 -14.18
N ARG A 81 12.88 -4.31 -14.11
CA ARG A 81 11.83 -3.30 -14.17
C ARG A 81 11.22 -3.25 -15.57
N ILE A 82 9.88 -3.19 -15.62
CA ILE A 82 9.11 -3.00 -16.84
C ILE A 82 8.17 -1.80 -16.68
N SER A 83 7.61 -1.32 -17.78
CA SER A 83 6.57 -0.28 -17.74
C SER A 83 5.23 -0.87 -17.27
N TRP A 84 4.33 0.00 -16.80
CA TRP A 84 2.95 -0.37 -16.50
C TRP A 84 2.22 -0.91 -17.73
N ASP A 85 2.42 -0.30 -18.90
CA ASP A 85 1.81 -0.75 -20.15
C ASP A 85 2.26 -2.16 -20.50
N GLU A 86 3.54 -2.48 -20.35
CA GLU A 86 4.06 -3.82 -20.56
C GLU A 86 3.48 -4.83 -19.54
N ALA A 87 3.43 -4.45 -18.27
CA ALA A 87 2.86 -5.30 -17.23
C ALA A 87 1.39 -5.66 -17.51
N ILE A 88 0.59 -4.67 -17.86
CA ILE A 88 -0.83 -4.86 -18.19
C ILE A 88 -0.98 -5.72 -19.43
N ARG A 89 -0.19 -5.48 -20.47
CA ARG A 89 -0.22 -6.31 -21.69
C ARG A 89 0.10 -7.79 -21.41
N ILE A 90 1.12 -8.07 -20.61
CA ILE A 90 1.46 -9.43 -20.20
C ILE A 90 0.29 -10.11 -19.49
N ILE A 91 -0.37 -9.40 -18.57
CA ILE A 91 -1.52 -9.94 -17.82
C ILE A 91 -2.68 -10.22 -18.76
N VAL A 92 -3.01 -9.28 -19.65
CA VAL A 92 -4.10 -9.43 -20.62
C VAL A 92 -3.85 -10.61 -21.56
N ASP A 93 -2.62 -10.76 -22.05
CA ASP A 93 -2.25 -11.88 -22.93
C ASP A 93 -2.41 -13.23 -22.22
N GLN A 94 -2.06 -13.33 -20.94
CA GLN A 94 -2.23 -14.56 -20.18
C GLN A 94 -3.71 -14.88 -19.91
N ILE A 95 -4.52 -13.90 -19.63
CA ILE A 95 -5.97 -14.06 -19.47
C ILE A 95 -6.58 -14.52 -20.79
N GLY A 96 -6.21 -13.91 -21.92
CA GLY A 96 -6.68 -14.31 -23.24
C GLY A 96 -6.37 -15.77 -23.58
N ARG A 97 -5.20 -16.26 -23.20
CA ARG A 97 -4.81 -17.68 -23.39
C ARG A 97 -5.63 -18.64 -22.53
N ALA A 98 -6.02 -18.21 -21.34
CA ALA A 98 -6.81 -19.05 -20.42
C ALA A 98 -8.26 -19.25 -20.89
N HIS A 99 -8.77 -18.41 -21.78
CA HIS A 99 -10.13 -18.43 -22.30
C HIS A 99 -10.28 -19.08 -23.68
N VAL A 100 -9.26 -19.70 -24.19
CA VAL A 100 -9.31 -20.39 -25.47
C VAL A 100 -9.95 -21.78 -25.36
#